data_4ab279fd05e9e803d19bb2bc7d076188
#
_entry.id   4ab279fd05e9e803d19bb2bc7d076188
#
_cell.length_a   1.000
_cell.length_b   1.000
_cell.length_c   1.000
_cell.angle_alpha   90.00
_cell.angle_beta   90.00
_cell.angle_gamma   90.00
#
_symmetry.space_group_name_H-M   'P 1'
#
loop_
_entity.id
_entity.type
_entity.pdbx_description
1 polymer ?
#
loop_
_entity_poly.entity_id
_entity_poly.type
_entity_poly.pdbx_seq_one_letter_code
_entity_poly.pdbx_strand_id
1 'polypeptide(L)'
;PRIVPFGDISLNPGALVFHYGAEVFEGLKAYRTPNGEVQMFRPAENFKRMNNSAERLCLPQFDVDDAVEYLRKFVEVEKDWVPDQYGTSLYLRPFLFGTDADLALHGISHATFMVIACVVGSYYKSGLAPVDMLIEMDDVRAVRGGTGYAKCGGNYAAATRAGEKAAKKGYSQVVYE
;
A
#
# COMPACT_ATOMS: atom_id res chain seq x y z
N PRO A 1 -18.02 9.46 1.51
CA PRO A 1 -16.59 9.82 1.55
C PRO A 1 -16.38 11.25 2.02
N ARG A 2 -15.24 11.54 2.63
CA ARG A 2 -14.84 12.88 3.10
C ARG A 2 -13.33 13.03 3.07
N ILE A 3 -12.83 14.23 2.79
CA ILE A 3 -11.43 14.61 2.93
C ILE A 3 -11.32 15.35 4.27
N VAL A 4 -10.35 14.97 5.08
CA VAL A 4 -10.10 15.56 6.41
C VAL A 4 -8.61 15.86 6.55
N PRO A 5 -8.18 16.78 7.44
CA PRO A 5 -6.77 16.97 7.75
C PRO A 5 -6.13 15.66 8.21
N PHE A 6 -4.84 15.48 7.87
CA PHE A 6 -4.06 14.34 8.34
C PHE A 6 -4.00 14.32 9.87
N GLY A 7 -4.24 13.14 10.47
CA GLY A 7 -4.26 12.98 11.93
C GLY A 7 -4.45 11.52 12.33
N ASP A 8 -4.57 11.30 13.62
CA ASP A 8 -4.71 9.98 14.22
C ASP A 8 -6.05 9.31 13.85
N ILE A 9 -6.04 7.99 13.80
CA ILE A 9 -7.23 7.16 13.60
C ILE A 9 -7.62 6.56 14.95
N SER A 10 -8.86 6.80 15.41
CA SER A 10 -9.42 6.16 16.60
C SER A 10 -10.12 4.86 16.21
N LEU A 11 -9.69 3.75 16.78
CA LEU A 11 -10.26 2.42 16.55
C LEU A 11 -10.55 1.70 17.87
N ASN A 12 -11.55 0.81 17.87
CA ASN A 12 -11.79 -0.10 18.98
C ASN A 12 -10.58 -1.06 19.11
N PRO A 13 -10.05 -1.31 20.32
CA PRO A 13 -8.95 -2.25 20.54
C PRO A 13 -9.22 -3.68 20.02
N GLY A 14 -10.46 -4.10 19.94
CA GLY A 14 -10.87 -5.39 19.36
C GLY A 14 -10.96 -5.40 17.83
N ALA A 15 -10.64 -4.31 17.12
CA ALA A 15 -10.71 -4.27 15.67
C ALA A 15 -9.81 -5.35 15.04
N LEU A 16 -10.37 -6.14 14.10
CA LEU A 16 -9.71 -7.33 13.52
C LEU A 16 -8.38 -7.00 12.84
N VAL A 17 -8.19 -5.77 12.37
CA VAL A 17 -6.90 -5.32 11.80
C VAL A 17 -5.75 -5.48 12.78
N PHE A 18 -5.96 -5.26 14.08
CA PHE A 18 -4.92 -5.35 15.11
C PHE A 18 -4.51 -6.79 15.43
N HIS A 19 -5.42 -7.75 15.27
CA HIS A 19 -5.24 -9.13 15.73
C HIS A 19 -4.91 -10.09 14.60
N TYR A 20 -5.48 -9.87 13.41
CA TYR A 20 -5.38 -10.81 12.29
C TYR A 20 -4.82 -10.18 11.02
N GLY A 21 -4.31 -8.95 11.10
CA GLY A 21 -3.76 -8.26 9.93
C GLY A 21 -4.79 -8.13 8.79
N ALA A 22 -6.07 -7.95 9.15
CA ALA A 22 -7.19 -7.84 8.22
C ALA A 22 -7.11 -6.50 7.46
N GLU A 23 -6.11 -6.38 6.58
CA GLU A 23 -5.87 -5.16 5.80
C GLU A 23 -5.22 -5.45 4.45
N VAL A 24 -5.54 -4.61 3.47
CA VAL A 24 -4.92 -4.58 2.15
C VAL A 24 -4.60 -3.14 1.77
N PHE A 25 -3.58 -2.95 0.93
CA PHE A 25 -3.18 -1.62 0.52
C PHE A 25 -2.73 -1.55 -0.92
N GLU A 26 -2.65 -0.34 -1.44
CA GLU A 26 -2.10 -0.04 -2.74
C GLU A 26 -1.02 1.04 -2.68
N GLY A 27 -0.29 1.20 -3.77
CA GLY A 27 0.67 2.27 -3.95
C GLY A 27 0.66 2.71 -5.40
N LEU A 28 0.36 3.99 -5.60
CA LEU A 28 0.47 4.65 -6.90
C LEU A 28 0.98 6.08 -6.69
N LYS A 29 1.16 6.81 -7.77
CA LYS A 29 1.80 8.12 -7.72
C LYS A 29 1.05 9.13 -8.59
N ALA A 30 1.02 10.37 -8.13
CA ALA A 30 0.66 11.51 -8.94
C ALA A 30 1.94 12.28 -9.32
N TYR A 31 2.03 12.69 -10.57
CA TYR A 31 3.18 13.35 -11.15
C TYR A 31 2.78 14.70 -11.74
N ARG A 32 3.65 15.69 -11.62
CA ARG A 32 3.51 16.94 -12.35
C ARG A 32 4.18 16.83 -13.71
N THR A 33 3.42 17.12 -14.75
CA THR A 33 3.93 17.15 -16.12
C THR A 33 4.73 18.46 -16.39
N PRO A 34 5.53 18.53 -17.45
CA PRO A 34 6.20 19.76 -17.84
C PRO A 34 5.26 20.94 -18.08
N ASN A 35 3.99 20.69 -18.42
CA ASN A 35 2.96 21.70 -18.64
C ASN A 35 2.26 22.12 -17.32
N GLY A 36 2.69 21.60 -16.17
CA GLY A 36 2.11 21.90 -14.86
C GLY A 36 0.86 21.09 -14.49
N GLU A 37 0.36 20.22 -15.37
CA GLU A 37 -0.78 19.35 -15.08
C GLU A 37 -0.39 18.23 -14.10
N VAL A 38 -1.36 17.74 -13.34
CA VAL A 38 -1.17 16.59 -12.45
C VAL A 38 -1.80 15.35 -13.07
N GLN A 39 -1.03 14.28 -13.17
CA GLN A 39 -1.47 13.03 -13.80
C GLN A 39 -1.16 11.82 -12.93
N MET A 40 -2.03 10.80 -12.99
CA MET A 40 -1.86 9.47 -12.41
C MET A 40 -1.83 8.42 -13.52
N PHE A 41 -1.02 7.39 -13.36
CA PHE A 41 -0.94 6.31 -14.35
C PHE A 41 -1.86 5.15 -13.95
N ARG A 42 -2.92 4.91 -14.74
CA ARG A 42 -3.83 3.76 -14.67
C ARG A 42 -4.35 3.43 -13.25
N PRO A 43 -4.90 4.38 -12.47
CA PRO A 43 -5.34 4.15 -11.10
C PRO A 43 -6.40 3.03 -10.97
N ALA A 44 -7.23 2.82 -11.98
CA ALA A 44 -8.22 1.74 -11.99
C ALA A 44 -7.59 0.35 -11.81
N GLU A 45 -6.40 0.11 -12.40
CA GLU A 45 -5.73 -1.19 -12.26
C GLU A 45 -5.22 -1.43 -10.83
N ASN A 46 -4.83 -0.37 -10.12
CA ASN A 46 -4.50 -0.46 -8.69
C ASN A 46 -5.74 -0.86 -7.87
N PHE A 47 -6.89 -0.23 -8.11
CA PHE A 47 -8.11 -0.55 -7.38
C PHE A 47 -8.70 -1.93 -7.72
N LYS A 48 -8.58 -2.38 -8.97
CA LYS A 48 -8.89 -3.77 -9.34
C LYS A 48 -8.02 -4.76 -8.55
N ARG A 49 -6.71 -4.52 -8.48
CA ARG A 49 -5.79 -5.35 -7.69
C ARG A 49 -6.09 -5.28 -6.19
N MET A 50 -6.50 -4.12 -5.68
CA MET A 50 -6.92 -3.98 -4.29
C MET A 50 -8.17 -4.81 -3.98
N ASN A 51 -9.16 -4.83 -4.88
CA ASN A 51 -10.33 -5.70 -4.75
C ASN A 51 -9.96 -7.19 -4.80
N ASN A 52 -9.04 -7.61 -5.68
CA ASN A 52 -8.53 -8.98 -5.68
C ASN A 52 -7.85 -9.35 -4.35
N SER A 53 -7.12 -8.40 -3.76
CA SER A 53 -6.50 -8.59 -2.45
C SER A 53 -7.54 -8.63 -1.32
N ALA A 54 -8.55 -7.77 -1.38
CA ALA A 54 -9.66 -7.75 -0.44
C ALA A 54 -10.47 -9.05 -0.47
N GLU A 55 -10.78 -9.57 -1.67
CA GLU A 55 -11.44 -10.87 -1.85
C GLU A 55 -10.66 -11.99 -1.14
N ARG A 56 -9.33 -12.04 -1.33
CA ARG A 56 -8.48 -13.06 -0.68
C ARG A 56 -8.54 -13.04 0.84
N LEU A 57 -8.71 -11.87 1.44
CA LEU A 57 -8.79 -11.69 2.89
C LEU A 57 -10.24 -11.61 3.41
N CYS A 58 -11.24 -11.87 2.58
CA CYS A 58 -12.65 -11.73 2.93
C CYS A 58 -13.01 -10.34 3.45
N LEU A 59 -12.38 -9.31 2.92
CA LEU A 59 -12.73 -7.91 3.15
C LEU A 59 -13.83 -7.46 2.14
N PRO A 60 -14.68 -6.50 2.51
CA PRO A 60 -15.61 -5.90 1.56
C PRO A 60 -14.90 -5.34 0.33
N GLN A 61 -15.50 -5.54 -0.84
CA GLN A 61 -15.06 -4.92 -2.08
C GLN A 61 -15.80 -3.60 -2.32
N PHE A 62 -15.26 -2.77 -3.18
CA PHE A 62 -15.81 -1.46 -3.51
C PHE A 62 -15.86 -1.25 -5.03
N ASP A 63 -16.68 -0.31 -5.48
CA ASP A 63 -16.74 0.08 -6.88
C ASP A 63 -15.43 0.78 -7.30
N VAL A 64 -14.83 0.31 -8.40
CA VAL A 64 -13.54 0.79 -8.90
C VAL A 64 -13.62 2.21 -9.44
N ASP A 65 -14.71 2.53 -10.16
CA ASP A 65 -14.88 3.84 -10.79
C ASP A 65 -15.13 4.91 -9.73
N ASP A 66 -15.93 4.58 -8.71
CA ASP A 66 -16.12 5.43 -7.54
C ASP A 66 -14.80 5.70 -6.81
N ALA A 67 -13.99 4.66 -6.59
CA ALA A 67 -12.69 4.81 -5.93
C ALA A 67 -11.72 5.67 -6.73
N VAL A 68 -11.70 5.54 -8.06
CA VAL A 68 -10.91 6.40 -8.96
C VAL A 68 -11.37 7.85 -8.86
N GLU A 69 -12.68 8.10 -8.84
CA GLU A 69 -13.23 9.47 -8.74
C GLU A 69 -12.90 10.10 -7.38
N TYR A 70 -12.99 9.33 -6.27
CA TYR A 70 -12.61 9.83 -4.96
C TYR A 70 -11.12 10.13 -4.87
N LEU A 71 -10.27 9.28 -5.45
CA LEU A 71 -8.84 9.52 -5.54
C LEU A 71 -8.53 10.78 -6.37
N ARG A 72 -9.22 10.98 -7.50
CA ARG A 72 -9.07 12.18 -8.33
C ARG A 72 -9.38 13.46 -7.55
N LYS A 73 -10.50 13.46 -6.81
CA LYS A 73 -10.88 14.58 -5.94
C LYS A 73 -9.86 14.83 -4.82
N PHE A 74 -9.32 13.77 -4.23
CA PHE A 74 -8.28 13.89 -3.22
C PHE A 74 -7.01 14.54 -3.80
N VAL A 75 -6.55 14.05 -4.96
CA VAL A 75 -5.37 14.62 -5.64
C VAL A 75 -5.60 16.06 -6.08
N GLU A 76 -6.82 16.44 -6.48
CA GLU A 76 -7.14 17.83 -6.81
C GLU A 76 -7.02 18.77 -5.60
N VAL A 77 -7.43 18.31 -4.41
CA VAL A 77 -7.25 19.08 -3.16
C VAL A 77 -5.77 19.18 -2.79
N GLU A 78 -5.00 18.10 -2.97
CA GLU A 78 -3.60 17.98 -2.58
C GLU A 78 -2.62 18.35 -3.72
N LYS A 79 -3.09 18.93 -4.82
CA LYS A 79 -2.28 19.16 -6.03
C LYS A 79 -1.02 20.00 -5.79
N ASP A 80 -1.05 20.91 -4.82
CA ASP A 80 0.09 21.74 -4.51
C ASP A 80 1.24 20.98 -3.85
N TRP A 81 0.95 19.77 -3.29
CA TRP A 81 1.94 18.85 -2.77
C TRP A 81 2.60 17.98 -3.85
N VAL A 82 2.08 17.98 -5.08
CA VAL A 82 2.73 17.26 -6.18
C VAL A 82 3.99 18.02 -6.62
N PRO A 83 5.19 17.49 -6.36
CA PRO A 83 6.42 18.21 -6.66
C PRO A 83 6.68 18.29 -8.17
N ASP A 84 7.47 19.27 -8.58
CA ASP A 84 7.86 19.55 -9.98
C ASP A 84 9.27 19.08 -10.34
N GLN A 85 10.08 18.69 -9.34
CA GLN A 85 11.44 18.22 -9.56
C GLN A 85 11.46 16.84 -10.25
N TYR A 86 12.34 16.67 -11.23
CA TYR A 86 12.52 15.39 -11.91
C TYR A 86 12.85 14.25 -10.91
N GLY A 87 12.18 13.10 -11.08
CA GLY A 87 12.34 11.94 -10.22
C GLY A 87 11.54 11.99 -8.92
N THR A 88 10.77 13.06 -8.67
CA THR A 88 9.89 13.19 -7.51
C THR A 88 8.43 12.98 -7.86
N SER A 89 7.59 12.73 -6.86
CA SER A 89 6.15 12.52 -7.04
C SER A 89 5.41 12.60 -5.72
N LEU A 90 4.09 12.75 -5.78
CA LEU A 90 3.23 12.52 -4.64
C LEU A 90 2.85 11.02 -4.61
N TYR A 91 3.33 10.29 -3.61
CA TYR A 91 2.96 8.90 -3.38
C TYR A 91 1.60 8.84 -2.70
N LEU A 92 0.72 8.02 -3.24
CA LEU A 92 -0.65 7.80 -2.77
C LEU A 92 -0.74 6.39 -2.19
N ARG A 93 -1.22 6.26 -0.95
CA ARG A 93 -1.41 5.02 -0.23
C ARG A 93 -2.89 4.78 0.07
N PRO A 94 -3.66 4.21 -0.86
CA PRO A 94 -4.96 3.62 -0.53
C PRO A 94 -4.77 2.39 0.37
N PHE A 95 -5.61 2.24 1.40
CA PHE A 95 -5.64 1.06 2.24
C PHE A 95 -7.05 0.81 2.77
N LEU A 96 -7.36 -0.46 2.96
CA LEU A 96 -8.66 -0.95 3.43
C LEU A 96 -8.40 -1.90 4.59
N PHE A 97 -9.04 -1.68 5.74
CA PHE A 97 -8.81 -2.48 6.93
C PHE A 97 -10.11 -2.80 7.67
N GLY A 98 -10.17 -4.01 8.26
CA GLY A 98 -11.31 -4.51 9.00
C GLY A 98 -11.45 -3.82 10.35
N THR A 99 -12.66 -3.31 10.63
CA THR A 99 -13.00 -2.57 11.86
C THR A 99 -14.01 -3.29 12.76
N ASP A 100 -14.44 -4.50 12.40
CA ASP A 100 -15.25 -5.33 13.28
C ASP A 100 -14.55 -5.46 14.64
N ALA A 101 -15.26 -5.15 15.73
CA ALA A 101 -14.73 -5.16 17.08
C ALA A 101 -15.02 -6.51 17.75
N ASP A 102 -14.35 -7.53 17.28
CA ASP A 102 -14.53 -8.92 17.70
C ASP A 102 -13.17 -9.62 17.72
N LEU A 103 -12.95 -10.54 18.66
CA LEU A 103 -11.73 -11.34 18.74
C LEU A 103 -11.85 -12.70 18.04
N ALA A 104 -13.00 -13.03 17.45
CA ALA A 104 -13.18 -14.22 16.65
C ALA A 104 -12.67 -14.00 15.23
N LEU A 105 -12.00 -15.02 14.65
CA LEU A 105 -11.58 -14.99 13.26
C LEU A 105 -12.76 -15.33 12.33
N HIS A 106 -13.17 -14.37 11.52
CA HIS A 106 -14.26 -14.51 10.54
C HIS A 106 -14.07 -13.59 9.34
N GLY A 107 -14.93 -13.69 8.34
CA GLY A 107 -14.98 -12.74 7.23
C GLY A 107 -15.36 -11.34 7.70
N ILE A 108 -14.76 -10.32 7.13
CA ILE A 108 -14.88 -8.93 7.56
C ILE A 108 -16.21 -8.34 7.07
N SER A 109 -17.05 -7.86 7.98
CA SER A 109 -18.32 -7.21 7.67
C SER A 109 -18.22 -5.69 7.57
N HIS A 110 -17.34 -5.10 8.38
CA HIS A 110 -17.12 -3.65 8.42
C HIS A 110 -15.66 -3.32 8.18
N ALA A 111 -15.41 -2.45 7.21
CA ALA A 111 -14.07 -2.00 6.88
C ALA A 111 -14.04 -0.50 6.64
N THR A 112 -12.89 0.10 6.88
CA THR A 112 -12.62 1.50 6.55
C THR A 112 -11.65 1.57 5.38
N PHE A 113 -12.06 2.29 4.33
CA PHE A 113 -11.18 2.65 3.21
C PHE A 113 -10.62 4.05 3.45
N MET A 114 -9.31 4.20 3.29
CA MET A 114 -8.61 5.48 3.43
C MET A 114 -7.55 5.66 2.35
N VAL A 115 -7.24 6.92 2.05
CA VAL A 115 -6.08 7.30 1.23
C VAL A 115 -5.27 8.32 1.99
N ILE A 116 -3.96 8.08 2.11
CA ILE A 116 -2.99 9.05 2.61
C ILE A 116 -1.94 9.32 1.53
N ALA A 117 -1.26 10.46 1.61
CA ALA A 117 -0.25 10.86 0.63
C ALA A 117 1.03 11.37 1.30
N CYS A 118 2.16 11.23 0.61
CA CYS A 118 3.42 11.84 0.98
C CYS A 118 4.29 12.15 -0.25
N VAL A 119 5.08 13.20 -0.17
CA VAL A 119 6.06 13.55 -1.21
C VAL A 119 7.23 12.56 -1.14
N VAL A 120 7.61 12.00 -2.28
CA VAL A 120 8.71 11.03 -2.39
C VAL A 120 9.67 11.37 -3.53
N GLY A 121 10.93 11.00 -3.35
CA GLY A 121 11.96 11.00 -4.39
C GLY A 121 12.18 9.60 -4.97
N SER A 122 13.40 9.34 -5.47
CA SER A 122 13.81 8.02 -5.93
C SER A 122 13.75 7.00 -4.80
N TYR A 123 13.29 5.79 -5.10
CA TYR A 123 13.21 4.69 -4.13
C TYR A 123 14.60 4.30 -3.59
N TYR A 124 15.59 4.21 -4.47
CA TYR A 124 16.99 4.01 -4.07
C TYR A 124 17.74 5.34 -4.10
N LYS A 125 18.59 5.56 -3.10
CA LYS A 125 19.46 6.75 -3.03
C LYS A 125 20.40 6.86 -4.24
N SER A 126 20.79 5.71 -4.81
CA SER A 126 21.61 5.58 -6.04
C SER A 126 20.83 5.88 -7.33
N GLY A 127 19.54 6.17 -7.25
CA GLY A 127 18.68 6.39 -8.43
C GLY A 127 18.52 5.12 -9.27
N LEU A 128 18.97 5.14 -10.52
CA LEU A 128 18.90 4.02 -11.47
C LEU A 128 20.17 3.13 -11.47
N ALA A 129 21.13 3.36 -10.58
CA ALA A 129 22.31 2.50 -10.47
C ALA A 129 21.90 1.09 -9.98
N PRO A 130 22.64 0.04 -10.41
CA PRO A 130 22.46 -1.31 -9.91
C PRO A 130 22.60 -1.37 -8.37
N VAL A 131 21.89 -2.30 -7.76
CA VAL A 131 21.97 -2.57 -6.31
C VAL A 131 22.26 -4.04 -6.06
N ASP A 132 23.00 -4.32 -4.99
CA ASP A 132 23.26 -5.68 -4.54
C ASP A 132 22.08 -6.21 -3.75
N MET A 133 21.72 -7.48 -3.98
CA MET A 133 20.61 -8.17 -3.35
C MET A 133 21.07 -9.46 -2.68
N LEU A 134 20.51 -9.77 -1.52
CA LEU A 134 20.73 -11.04 -0.82
C LEU A 134 19.76 -12.09 -1.38
N ILE A 135 20.27 -13.27 -1.76
CA ILE A 135 19.43 -14.44 -2.02
C ILE A 135 19.11 -15.10 -0.67
N GLU A 136 17.83 -15.18 -0.33
CA GLU A 136 17.35 -15.80 0.91
C GLU A 136 16.87 -17.22 0.61
N MET A 137 17.46 -18.18 1.33
CA MET A 137 17.23 -19.62 1.15
C MET A 137 16.46 -20.25 2.32
N ASP A 138 16.38 -19.56 3.46
CA ASP A 138 15.80 -20.10 4.69
C ASP A 138 14.38 -19.58 4.93
N ASP A 139 14.19 -18.25 4.77
CA ASP A 139 12.89 -17.60 4.98
C ASP A 139 12.04 -17.62 3.72
N VAL A 140 10.74 -17.87 3.86
CA VAL A 140 9.78 -17.91 2.76
C VAL A 140 8.85 -16.70 2.85
N ARG A 141 8.78 -15.92 1.77
CA ARG A 141 7.86 -14.78 1.67
C ARG A 141 6.44 -15.20 1.25
N ALA A 142 6.33 -16.18 0.38
CA ALA A 142 5.07 -16.63 -0.18
C ALA A 142 5.10 -18.15 -0.40
N VAL A 143 3.98 -18.81 -0.07
CA VAL A 143 3.81 -20.23 -0.27
C VAL A 143 2.61 -20.51 -1.16
N ARG A 144 2.59 -21.67 -1.83
CA ARG A 144 1.45 -22.15 -2.62
C ARG A 144 0.19 -22.22 -1.76
N GLY A 145 -0.91 -21.61 -2.22
CA GLY A 145 -2.18 -21.53 -1.49
C GLY A 145 -2.21 -20.45 -0.40
N GLY A 146 -1.10 -19.76 -0.15
CA GLY A 146 -1.02 -18.64 0.78
C GLY A 146 -1.56 -17.32 0.22
N THR A 147 -1.15 -16.20 0.84
CA THR A 147 -1.57 -14.84 0.49
C THR A 147 -0.58 -14.10 -0.41
N GLY A 148 0.43 -14.78 -0.95
CA GLY A 148 1.56 -14.14 -1.65
C GLY A 148 1.18 -13.24 -2.83
N TYR A 149 0.07 -13.49 -3.50
CA TYR A 149 -0.44 -12.66 -4.59
C TYR A 149 -1.29 -11.46 -4.14
N ALA A 150 -1.76 -11.48 -2.89
CA ALA A 150 -2.53 -10.38 -2.30
C ALA A 150 -1.57 -9.30 -1.75
N LYS A 151 -1.96 -8.04 -1.91
CA LYS A 151 -1.18 -6.93 -1.35
C LYS A 151 -1.67 -6.62 0.08
N CYS A 152 -1.31 -7.49 1.02
CA CYS A 152 -1.72 -7.45 2.43
C CYS A 152 -0.51 -7.39 3.38
N GLY A 153 -0.69 -6.81 4.56
CA GLY A 153 0.38 -6.56 5.55
C GLY A 153 1.12 -7.80 6.00
N GLY A 154 0.43 -8.93 6.12
CA GLY A 154 1.04 -10.20 6.53
C GLY A 154 2.22 -10.64 5.65
N ASN A 155 2.14 -10.40 4.32
CA ASN A 155 3.24 -10.70 3.40
C ASN A 155 4.47 -9.83 3.68
N TYR A 156 4.27 -8.59 4.11
CA TYR A 156 5.36 -7.66 4.41
C TYR A 156 5.95 -7.94 5.79
N ALA A 157 5.13 -8.30 6.77
CA ALA A 157 5.60 -8.75 8.08
C ALA A 157 6.50 -9.98 7.95
N ALA A 158 6.13 -10.96 7.13
CA ALA A 158 6.95 -12.15 6.85
C ALA A 158 8.33 -11.82 6.24
N ALA A 159 8.43 -10.74 5.47
CA ALA A 159 9.66 -10.32 4.81
C ALA A 159 10.62 -9.52 5.71
N THR A 160 10.18 -9.08 6.90
CA THR A 160 10.94 -8.15 7.75
C THR A 160 12.26 -8.74 8.21
N ARG A 161 12.29 -10.02 8.67
CA ARG A 161 13.51 -10.67 9.17
C ARG A 161 14.60 -10.77 8.10
N ALA A 162 14.25 -11.23 6.92
CA ALA A 162 15.20 -11.34 5.82
C ALA A 162 15.69 -9.96 5.34
N GLY A 163 14.80 -8.95 5.32
CA GLY A 163 15.17 -7.56 5.02
C GLY A 163 16.19 -6.99 6.00
N GLU A 164 15.99 -7.19 7.30
CA GLU A 164 16.95 -6.79 8.35
C GLU A 164 18.29 -7.52 8.23
N LYS A 165 18.26 -8.85 7.92
CA LYS A 165 19.46 -9.66 7.67
C LYS A 165 20.26 -9.11 6.48
N ALA A 166 19.56 -8.76 5.39
CA ALA A 166 20.17 -8.17 4.20
C ALA A 166 20.80 -6.80 4.51
N ALA A 167 20.06 -5.90 5.15
CA ALA A 167 20.53 -4.56 5.51
C ALA A 167 21.78 -4.59 6.40
N LYS A 168 21.83 -5.47 7.41
CA LYS A 168 23.01 -5.66 8.28
C LYS A 168 24.25 -6.15 7.53
N LYS A 169 24.07 -6.81 6.38
CA LYS A 169 25.14 -7.28 5.48
C LYS A 169 25.48 -6.27 4.37
N GLY A 170 24.81 -5.12 4.33
CA GLY A 170 25.03 -4.08 3.30
C GLY A 170 24.27 -4.28 1.99
N TYR A 171 23.38 -5.28 1.90
CA TYR A 171 22.53 -5.48 0.72
C TYR A 171 21.32 -4.56 0.74
N SER A 172 20.87 -4.14 -0.44
CA SER A 172 19.75 -3.20 -0.60
C SER A 172 18.38 -3.89 -0.53
N GLN A 173 18.29 -5.15 -0.92
CA GLN A 173 17.04 -5.91 -1.00
C GLN A 173 17.31 -7.42 -0.88
N VAL A 174 16.20 -8.18 -0.84
CA VAL A 174 16.19 -9.65 -0.77
C VAL A 174 15.48 -10.23 -2.00
N VAL A 175 16.08 -11.28 -2.56
CA VAL A 175 15.43 -12.19 -3.52
C VAL A 175 15.15 -13.49 -2.79
N TYR A 176 13.92 -13.98 -2.87
CA TYR A 176 13.52 -15.26 -2.28
C TYR A 176 13.49 -16.35 -3.37
N GLU A 177 13.97 -17.52 -3.05
CA GLU A 177 13.91 -18.72 -3.90
C GLU A 177 12.73 -19.62 -3.54
#